data_eb3b6cd6fffb81dff8a89aee71d95380
#
_entry.id   eb3b6cd6fffb81dff8a89aee71d95380
#
_cell.length_a   1.000
_cell.length_b   1.000
_cell.length_c   1.000
_cell.angle_alpha   90.00
_cell.angle_beta   90.00
_cell.angle_gamma   90.00
#
_symmetry.space_group_name_H-M   'P 1'
#
loop_
_entity.id
_entity.type
_entity.pdbx_description
1 polymer ?
#
loop_
_entity_poly.entity_id
_entity_poly.type
_entity_poly.pdbx_seq_one_letter_code
_entity_poly.pdbx_strand_id
1 'polypeptide(L)'
;MAQSTPEVTLTRLDCGTQVMNDISVRFTDTFAYPGQKLPFTFSCYLIKHGEDYMLWDTGHSMSAGPPAPKISIVDQLAQLKVKPEQIKFIGISHFHADHTGQLPNFPGASLLIGKGDWDGIKATPAMAGANVAAFGHWMNGGGKMEALSGDKDVFGDATVVIMRTPGHTPGHNSVMVRLKDAGNFLLTGDLAHFHENYDSNGVPSFNFHRGDTVASLERFKKAAANLKATVVIQHDPRDIGKLPAFPIAAK
;
A
#
# COMPACT_ATOMS: atom_id res chain seq x y z
N MET A 1 -33.28 -14.12 -6.33
CA MET A 1 -33.09 -12.66 -6.36
C MET A 1 -31.60 -12.45 -6.64
N ALA A 2 -31.23 -11.73 -7.71
CA ALA A 2 -29.84 -11.40 -7.95
C ALA A 2 -29.38 -10.47 -6.82
N GLN A 3 -28.33 -10.85 -6.09
CA GLN A 3 -27.71 -10.01 -5.09
C GLN A 3 -27.15 -8.77 -5.81
N SER A 4 -27.57 -7.57 -5.41
CA SER A 4 -27.01 -6.35 -5.99
C SER A 4 -25.51 -6.34 -5.73
N THR A 5 -24.72 -6.06 -6.78
CA THR A 5 -23.26 -5.88 -6.63
C THR A 5 -23.01 -4.81 -5.55
N PRO A 6 -22.19 -5.10 -4.53
CA PRO A 6 -21.94 -4.13 -3.47
C PRO A 6 -21.28 -2.85 -4.03
N GLU A 7 -21.62 -1.71 -3.45
CA GLU A 7 -20.93 -0.45 -3.78
C GLU A 7 -19.48 -0.53 -3.29
N VAL A 8 -18.54 -0.29 -4.19
CA VAL A 8 -17.11 -0.18 -3.85
C VAL A 8 -16.68 1.26 -3.99
N THR A 9 -15.99 1.78 -2.97
CA THR A 9 -15.43 3.13 -3.01
C THR A 9 -13.97 3.15 -2.57
N LEU A 10 -13.22 4.13 -3.06
CA LEU A 10 -11.80 4.30 -2.75
C LEU A 10 -11.54 5.74 -2.28
N THR A 11 -11.01 5.89 -1.07
CA THR A 11 -10.64 7.19 -0.48
C THR A 11 -9.16 7.20 -0.15
N ARG A 12 -8.43 8.20 -0.65
CA ARG A 12 -7.05 8.43 -0.24
C ARG A 12 -7.01 9.06 1.15
N LEU A 13 -6.16 8.54 2.02
CA LEU A 13 -5.82 9.11 3.33
C LEU A 13 -4.42 9.71 3.27
N ASP A 14 -4.20 10.81 3.97
CA ASP A 14 -2.88 11.41 4.11
C ASP A 14 -2.08 10.64 5.17
N CYS A 15 -0.98 10.04 4.76
CA CYS A 15 -0.07 9.29 5.62
C CYS A 15 1.30 9.97 5.78
N GLY A 16 1.42 11.24 5.34
CA GLY A 16 2.58 12.09 5.55
C GLY A 16 3.26 12.56 4.26
N THR A 17 4.29 13.39 4.43
CA THR A 17 5.08 13.93 3.32
C THR A 17 6.51 14.18 3.74
N GLN A 18 7.45 14.10 2.79
CA GLN A 18 8.83 14.57 2.97
C GLN A 18 9.43 14.99 1.63
N VAL A 19 10.64 15.56 1.66
CA VAL A 19 11.41 15.86 0.46
C VAL A 19 12.63 14.96 0.40
N MET A 20 12.77 14.21 -0.69
CA MET A 20 13.99 13.46 -1.00
C MET A 20 14.98 14.39 -1.68
N ASN A 21 16.08 14.71 -1.00
CA ASN A 21 17.06 15.70 -1.44
C ASN A 21 17.91 15.24 -2.62
N ASP A 22 18.10 13.93 -2.76
CA ASP A 22 18.77 13.31 -3.91
C ASP A 22 18.22 11.91 -4.10
N ILE A 23 17.51 11.68 -5.21
CA ILE A 23 16.93 10.37 -5.52
C ILE A 23 17.90 9.44 -6.24
N SER A 24 19.02 9.97 -6.78
CA SER A 24 20.00 9.17 -7.51
C SER A 24 20.77 8.19 -6.63
N VAL A 25 20.95 8.52 -5.35
CA VAL A 25 21.71 7.69 -4.41
C VAL A 25 20.91 6.48 -3.95
N ARG A 26 19.61 6.67 -3.73
CA ARG A 26 18.77 5.67 -3.07
C ARG A 26 17.77 4.99 -4.01
N PHE A 27 17.18 5.73 -4.94
CA PHE A 27 16.04 5.25 -5.73
C PHE A 27 16.42 4.77 -7.14
N THR A 28 17.69 4.50 -7.38
CA THR A 28 18.19 3.88 -8.61
C THR A 28 19.40 3.02 -8.32
N ASP A 29 19.50 1.89 -9.00
CA ASP A 29 20.68 1.01 -9.02
C ASP A 29 21.56 1.24 -10.27
N THR A 30 21.19 2.23 -11.09
CA THR A 30 21.85 2.54 -12.37
C THR A 30 22.38 3.98 -12.46
N PHE A 31 22.51 4.66 -11.32
CA PHE A 31 23.00 6.06 -11.22
C PHE A 31 22.16 7.06 -12.04
N ALA A 32 20.90 6.76 -12.28
CA ALA A 32 19.96 7.68 -12.92
C ALA A 32 19.60 8.86 -12.00
N TYR A 33 19.08 9.93 -12.58
CA TYR A 33 18.55 11.10 -11.86
C TYR A 33 19.54 11.87 -10.98
N PRO A 34 20.79 12.16 -11.42
CA PRO A 34 21.82 12.76 -10.57
C PRO A 34 21.38 14.15 -10.08
N GLY A 35 21.43 14.34 -8.74
CA GLY A 35 21.07 15.59 -8.07
C GLY A 35 19.58 15.96 -8.09
N GLN A 36 18.71 15.08 -8.59
CA GLN A 36 17.28 15.35 -8.64
C GLN A 36 16.65 15.24 -7.26
N LYS A 37 15.90 16.30 -6.89
CA LYS A 37 15.09 16.34 -5.67
C LYS A 37 13.64 16.10 -6.03
N LEU A 38 12.96 15.27 -5.26
CA LEU A 38 11.53 15.04 -5.42
C LEU A 38 10.81 15.15 -4.09
N PRO A 39 9.64 15.82 -4.06
CA PRO A 39 8.72 15.68 -2.95
C PRO A 39 8.18 14.24 -2.94
N PHE A 40 8.03 13.69 -1.75
CA PHE A 40 7.47 12.38 -1.49
C PHE A 40 6.20 12.54 -0.70
N THR A 41 5.15 11.82 -1.06
CA THR A 41 3.94 11.68 -0.25
C THR A 41 3.83 10.25 0.25
N PHE A 42 3.19 10.07 1.39
CA PHE A 42 2.82 8.74 1.89
C PHE A 42 1.30 8.66 1.84
N SER A 43 0.80 7.72 1.07
CA SER A 43 -0.64 7.56 0.83
C SER A 43 -1.11 6.22 1.38
N CYS A 44 -2.18 6.26 2.18
CA CYS A 44 -2.94 5.09 2.58
C CYS A 44 -4.33 5.18 1.96
N TYR A 45 -5.08 4.09 1.98
CA TYR A 45 -6.38 4.09 1.32
C TYR A 45 -7.41 3.38 2.16
N LEU A 46 -8.60 3.98 2.25
CA LEU A 46 -9.80 3.33 2.75
C LEU A 46 -10.60 2.81 1.56
N ILE A 47 -10.83 1.52 1.53
CA ILE A 47 -11.69 0.83 0.57
C ILE A 47 -12.96 0.42 1.30
N LYS A 48 -14.11 0.90 0.86
CA LYS A 48 -15.42 0.43 1.31
C LYS A 48 -15.94 -0.60 0.31
N HIS A 49 -16.51 -1.68 0.79
CA HIS A 49 -17.15 -2.72 -0.01
C HIS A 49 -18.49 -3.10 0.66
N GLY A 50 -19.58 -2.54 0.18
CA GLY A 50 -20.87 -2.63 0.87
C GLY A 50 -20.79 -2.05 2.27
N GLU A 51 -20.95 -2.87 3.30
CA GLU A 51 -20.84 -2.45 4.70
C GLU A 51 -19.46 -2.74 5.32
N ASP A 52 -18.59 -3.43 4.60
CA ASP A 52 -17.24 -3.80 5.05
C ASP A 52 -16.23 -2.71 4.68
N TYR A 53 -15.19 -2.54 5.51
CA TYR A 53 -14.08 -1.63 5.26
C TYR A 53 -12.74 -2.38 5.26
N MET A 54 -11.87 -1.96 4.34
CA MET A 54 -10.47 -2.38 4.29
C MET A 54 -9.57 -1.15 4.28
N LEU A 55 -8.51 -1.17 5.09
CA LEU A 55 -7.38 -0.26 4.91
C LEU A 55 -6.33 -0.91 4.01
N TRP A 56 -5.77 -0.14 3.10
CA TRP A 56 -4.56 -0.48 2.37
C TRP A 56 -3.43 0.42 2.85
N ASP A 57 -2.44 -0.20 3.50
CA ASP A 57 -1.36 0.41 4.27
C ASP A 57 -1.83 1.29 5.45
N THR A 58 -0.93 1.56 6.37
CA THR A 58 -1.21 2.32 7.59
C THR A 58 -0.19 3.43 7.88
N GLY A 59 0.61 3.80 6.88
CA GLY A 59 1.46 4.97 6.92
C GLY A 59 2.50 4.99 8.03
N HIS A 60 3.11 6.14 8.21
CA HIS A 60 4.03 6.39 9.34
C HIS A 60 3.31 6.43 10.68
N SER A 61 4.00 6.00 11.73
CA SER A 61 3.60 6.27 13.11
C SER A 61 3.53 7.77 13.37
N MET A 62 2.55 8.20 14.17
CA MET A 62 2.44 9.61 14.60
C MET A 62 3.66 10.10 15.39
N SER A 63 4.42 9.19 15.97
CA SER A 63 5.67 9.50 16.70
C SER A 63 6.92 9.53 15.82
N ALA A 64 6.81 9.28 14.52
CA ALA A 64 7.97 9.22 13.62
C ALA A 64 8.64 10.59 13.35
N GLY A 65 8.03 11.70 13.81
CA GLY A 65 8.48 13.06 13.47
C GLY A 65 8.16 13.38 12.00
N PRO A 66 8.83 14.37 11.37
CA PRO A 66 8.74 14.50 9.91
C PRO A 66 9.32 13.24 9.29
N PRO A 67 8.58 12.39 8.60
CA PRO A 67 7.48 12.62 7.66
C PRO A 67 6.06 12.25 8.14
N ALA A 68 5.81 12.06 9.42
CA ALA A 68 4.50 11.65 9.92
C ALA A 68 3.36 12.58 9.43
N PRO A 69 2.14 12.06 9.23
CA PRO A 69 0.99 12.88 8.87
C PRO A 69 0.62 13.85 10.00
N LYS A 70 -0.07 14.94 9.66
CA LYS A 70 -0.57 15.90 10.67
C LYS A 70 -1.74 15.34 11.48
N ILE A 71 -2.49 14.43 10.90
CA ILE A 71 -3.71 13.84 11.45
C ILE A 71 -3.58 12.31 11.33
N SER A 72 -3.86 11.59 12.42
CA SER A 72 -3.80 10.13 12.41
C SER A 72 -4.83 9.52 11.45
N ILE A 73 -4.62 8.28 11.03
CA ILE A 73 -5.62 7.53 10.25
C ILE A 73 -6.93 7.41 11.05
N VAL A 74 -6.85 7.20 12.37
CA VAL A 74 -8.04 7.12 13.23
C VAL A 74 -8.85 8.41 13.18
N ASP A 75 -8.19 9.57 13.23
CA ASP A 75 -8.88 10.87 13.15
C ASP A 75 -9.43 11.16 11.76
N GLN A 76 -8.75 10.72 10.69
CA GLN A 76 -9.28 10.80 9.33
C GLN A 76 -10.51 9.89 9.16
N LEU A 77 -10.48 8.66 9.69
CA LEU A 77 -11.65 7.77 9.70
C LEU A 77 -12.81 8.37 10.48
N ALA A 78 -12.55 9.03 11.62
CA ALA A 78 -13.60 9.72 12.39
C ALA A 78 -14.30 10.83 11.57
N GLN A 79 -13.58 11.57 10.72
CA GLN A 79 -14.17 12.54 9.79
C GLN A 79 -15.08 11.87 8.76
N LEU A 80 -14.80 10.63 8.37
CA LEU A 80 -15.64 9.79 7.51
C LEU A 80 -16.75 9.06 8.27
N LYS A 81 -16.85 9.26 9.59
CA LYS A 81 -17.77 8.55 10.50
C LYS A 81 -17.54 7.03 10.52
N VAL A 82 -16.30 6.61 10.30
CA VAL A 82 -15.87 5.21 10.38
C VAL A 82 -15.06 5.03 11.67
N LYS A 83 -15.39 4.01 12.44
CA LYS A 83 -14.67 3.65 13.67
C LYS A 83 -13.57 2.62 13.35
N PRO A 84 -12.45 2.59 14.09
CA PRO A 84 -11.41 1.58 13.91
C PRO A 84 -11.91 0.14 13.95
N GLU A 85 -12.93 -0.14 14.79
CA GLU A 85 -13.52 -1.47 14.96
C GLU A 85 -14.34 -1.93 13.73
N GLN A 86 -14.69 -1.02 12.82
CA GLN A 86 -15.37 -1.34 11.57
C GLN A 86 -14.40 -1.77 10.46
N ILE A 87 -13.10 -1.59 10.66
CA ILE A 87 -12.09 -2.05 9.71
C ILE A 87 -11.99 -3.57 9.81
N LYS A 88 -12.52 -4.25 8.79
CA LYS A 88 -12.55 -5.70 8.71
C LYS A 88 -11.22 -6.30 8.28
N PHE A 89 -10.58 -5.65 7.30
CA PHE A 89 -9.29 -6.06 6.75
C PHE A 89 -8.28 -4.93 6.76
N ILE A 90 -7.01 -5.28 6.97
CA ILE A 90 -5.88 -4.42 6.63
C ILE A 90 -5.00 -5.20 5.67
N GLY A 91 -4.87 -4.69 4.44
CA GLY A 91 -3.88 -5.15 3.50
C GLY A 91 -2.62 -4.31 3.64
N ILE A 92 -1.49 -4.97 3.78
CA ILE A 92 -0.17 -4.33 3.86
C ILE A 92 0.59 -4.62 2.58
N SER A 93 1.03 -3.55 1.90
CA SER A 93 1.86 -3.69 0.71
C SER A 93 3.16 -4.39 1.04
N HIS A 94 3.83 -3.95 2.12
CA HIS A 94 5.05 -4.57 2.64
C HIS A 94 5.38 -4.09 4.07
N PHE A 95 6.42 -4.64 4.68
CA PHE A 95 6.72 -4.50 6.11
C PHE A 95 7.41 -3.19 6.54
N HIS A 96 7.75 -2.25 5.66
CA HIS A 96 8.45 -1.02 6.04
C HIS A 96 7.60 -0.10 6.93
N ALA A 97 8.29 0.76 7.68
CA ALA A 97 7.64 1.56 8.72
C ALA A 97 6.66 2.62 8.21
N ASP A 98 6.85 3.10 6.99
CA ASP A 98 5.99 4.07 6.32
C ASP A 98 4.72 3.47 5.72
N HIS A 99 4.57 2.14 5.79
CA HIS A 99 3.35 1.40 5.42
C HIS A 99 2.65 0.75 6.61
N THR A 100 3.33 0.65 7.76
CA THR A 100 2.88 -0.16 8.91
C THR A 100 2.79 0.61 10.22
N GLY A 101 3.13 1.91 10.23
CA GLY A 101 3.36 2.66 11.47
C GLY A 101 2.13 2.83 12.36
N GLN A 102 0.92 2.88 11.80
CA GLN A 102 -0.33 2.99 12.56
C GLN A 102 -1.11 1.67 12.63
N LEU A 103 -0.54 0.56 12.16
CA LEU A 103 -1.15 -0.79 12.22
C LEU A 103 -1.63 -1.18 13.64
N PRO A 104 -0.92 -0.87 14.73
CA PRO A 104 -1.36 -1.21 16.08
C PRO A 104 -2.68 -0.57 16.53
N ASN A 105 -3.17 0.46 15.82
CA ASN A 105 -4.46 1.11 16.13
C ASN A 105 -5.68 0.26 15.72
N PHE A 106 -5.48 -0.86 15.01
CA PHE A 106 -6.54 -1.66 14.41
C PHE A 106 -6.45 -3.16 14.80
N PRO A 107 -6.38 -3.50 16.09
CA PRO A 107 -6.13 -4.87 16.54
C PRO A 107 -7.27 -5.84 16.20
N GLY A 108 -8.48 -5.33 15.93
CA GLY A 108 -9.65 -6.16 15.55
C GLY A 108 -9.66 -6.57 14.07
N ALA A 109 -8.85 -5.94 13.23
CA ALA A 109 -8.84 -6.22 11.81
C ALA A 109 -8.08 -7.52 11.48
N SER A 110 -8.53 -8.21 10.42
CA SER A 110 -7.77 -9.33 9.85
C SER A 110 -6.62 -8.78 8.99
N LEU A 111 -5.39 -9.09 9.35
CA LEU A 111 -4.19 -8.68 8.63
C LEU A 111 -3.96 -9.55 7.39
N LEU A 112 -3.79 -8.92 6.23
CA LEU A 112 -3.40 -9.53 4.97
C LEU A 112 -2.01 -9.03 4.58
N ILE A 113 -1.02 -9.90 4.55
CA ILE A 113 0.38 -9.55 4.28
C ILE A 113 1.04 -10.64 3.43
N GLY A 114 1.97 -10.26 2.56
CA GLY A 114 2.71 -11.24 1.77
C GLY A 114 3.51 -12.21 2.64
N LYS A 115 3.49 -13.49 2.28
CA LYS A 115 4.14 -14.56 3.07
C LYS A 115 5.64 -14.29 3.26
N GLY A 116 6.35 -13.82 2.23
CA GLY A 116 7.79 -13.51 2.33
C GLY A 116 8.07 -12.43 3.37
N ASP A 117 7.21 -11.44 3.49
CA ASP A 117 7.34 -10.37 4.48
C ASP A 117 6.99 -10.85 5.88
N TRP A 118 5.93 -11.63 6.02
CA TRP A 118 5.59 -12.25 7.30
C TRP A 118 6.70 -13.16 7.84
N ASP A 119 7.29 -13.97 6.96
CA ASP A 119 8.42 -14.82 7.31
C ASP A 119 9.65 -13.97 7.70
N GLY A 120 9.91 -12.88 6.98
CA GLY A 120 10.99 -11.94 7.27
C GLY A 120 10.86 -11.19 8.60
N ILE A 121 9.62 -10.81 8.97
CA ILE A 121 9.31 -10.20 10.28
C ILE A 121 9.61 -11.18 11.42
N LYS A 122 9.29 -12.46 11.23
CA LYS A 122 9.45 -13.52 12.25
C LYS A 122 10.86 -14.11 12.31
N ALA A 123 11.70 -13.82 11.34
CA ALA A 123 13.08 -14.33 11.32
C ALA A 123 13.91 -13.83 12.51
N THR A 124 14.98 -14.55 12.85
CA THR A 124 15.91 -14.18 13.92
C THR A 124 17.34 -14.18 13.37
N PRO A 125 17.97 -13.01 13.17
CA PRO A 125 17.38 -11.67 13.30
C PRO A 125 16.28 -11.41 12.27
N ALA A 126 15.37 -10.49 12.58
CA ALA A 126 14.35 -10.06 11.62
C ALA A 126 15.01 -9.42 10.39
N MET A 127 14.30 -9.50 9.25
CA MET A 127 14.80 -8.91 8.01
C MET A 127 15.02 -7.40 8.15
N ALA A 128 16.09 -6.91 7.54
CA ALA A 128 16.43 -5.49 7.56
C ALA A 128 15.27 -4.63 6.99
N GLY A 129 14.95 -3.53 7.68
CA GLY A 129 13.83 -2.65 7.32
C GLY A 129 12.47 -3.08 7.87
N ALA A 130 12.32 -4.30 8.42
CA ALA A 130 11.06 -4.76 8.97
C ALA A 130 10.68 -3.99 10.25
N ASN A 131 9.48 -3.41 10.26
CA ASN A 131 8.90 -2.76 11.44
C ASN A 131 8.24 -3.79 12.36
N VAL A 132 9.05 -4.66 12.98
CA VAL A 132 8.59 -5.80 13.78
C VAL A 132 7.60 -5.41 14.86
N ALA A 133 7.83 -4.27 15.52
CA ALA A 133 7.00 -3.80 16.64
C ALA A 133 5.53 -3.58 16.22
N ALA A 134 5.28 -3.13 14.99
CA ALA A 134 3.93 -2.90 14.49
C ALA A 134 3.10 -4.19 14.39
N PHE A 135 3.75 -5.34 14.23
CA PHE A 135 3.10 -6.65 14.05
C PHE A 135 2.95 -7.46 15.34
N GLY A 136 3.42 -6.92 16.48
CA GLY A 136 3.48 -7.64 17.75
C GLY A 136 2.14 -8.28 18.16
N HIS A 137 1.01 -7.61 17.92
CA HIS A 137 -0.32 -8.15 18.23
C HIS A 137 -0.58 -9.46 17.50
N TRP A 138 -0.37 -9.52 16.19
CA TRP A 138 -0.61 -10.71 15.36
C TRP A 138 0.45 -11.78 15.57
N MET A 139 1.71 -11.41 15.79
CA MET A 139 2.80 -12.36 16.11
C MET A 139 2.54 -13.13 17.39
N ASN A 140 1.86 -12.49 18.36
CA ASN A 140 1.50 -13.11 19.65
C ASN A 140 0.10 -13.74 19.65
N GLY A 141 -0.52 -13.94 18.48
CA GLY A 141 -1.81 -14.61 18.36
C GLY A 141 -3.03 -13.77 18.77
N GLY A 142 -2.87 -12.45 18.89
CA GLY A 142 -3.95 -11.53 19.31
C GLY A 142 -4.99 -11.23 18.22
N GLY A 143 -4.69 -11.47 16.94
CA GLY A 143 -5.56 -11.14 15.82
C GLY A 143 -5.53 -12.19 14.69
N LYS A 144 -6.52 -12.12 13.80
CA LYS A 144 -6.55 -12.96 12.59
C LYS A 144 -5.51 -12.43 11.59
N MET A 145 -4.81 -13.34 10.92
CA MET A 145 -3.81 -13.01 9.91
C MET A 145 -3.80 -14.06 8.82
N GLU A 146 -3.63 -13.60 7.57
CA GLU A 146 -3.40 -14.45 6.41
C GLU A 146 -2.09 -14.04 5.72
N ALA A 147 -1.15 -14.99 5.65
CA ALA A 147 0.11 -14.83 4.92
C ALA A 147 -0.10 -15.24 3.45
N LEU A 148 -0.09 -14.26 2.55
CA LEU A 148 -0.46 -14.44 1.16
C LEU A 148 0.69 -15.06 0.36
N SER A 149 0.45 -16.20 -0.28
CA SER A 149 1.40 -16.88 -1.18
C SER A 149 1.07 -16.67 -2.67
N GLY A 150 -0.09 -16.10 -2.98
CA GLY A 150 -0.60 -15.79 -4.31
C GLY A 150 -1.39 -14.49 -4.30
N ASP A 151 -2.02 -14.16 -5.43
CA ASP A 151 -3.01 -13.09 -5.49
C ASP A 151 -4.21 -13.45 -4.61
N LYS A 152 -4.81 -12.42 -3.99
CA LYS A 152 -5.95 -12.58 -3.09
C LYS A 152 -7.11 -11.72 -3.53
N ASP A 153 -8.21 -12.33 -3.92
CA ASP A 153 -9.51 -11.68 -3.98
C ASP A 153 -10.03 -11.51 -2.54
N VAL A 154 -10.11 -10.26 -2.07
CA VAL A 154 -10.38 -9.97 -0.66
C VAL A 154 -11.84 -10.26 -0.29
N PHE A 155 -12.77 -9.93 -1.19
CA PHE A 155 -14.20 -10.04 -0.95
C PHE A 155 -14.89 -11.17 -1.75
N GLY A 156 -14.16 -11.82 -2.67
CA GLY A 156 -14.65 -12.98 -3.43
C GLY A 156 -15.45 -12.62 -4.68
N ASP A 157 -15.43 -11.36 -5.11
CA ASP A 157 -16.15 -10.85 -6.28
C ASP A 157 -15.24 -10.15 -7.31
N ALA A 158 -13.94 -10.27 -7.13
CA ALA A 158 -12.88 -9.68 -7.94
C ALA A 158 -12.90 -8.15 -8.01
N THR A 159 -13.58 -7.47 -7.08
CA THR A 159 -13.58 -5.99 -7.01
C THR A 159 -12.34 -5.43 -6.32
N VAL A 160 -11.79 -6.16 -5.33
CA VAL A 160 -10.56 -5.79 -4.62
C VAL A 160 -9.63 -6.99 -4.59
N VAL A 161 -8.53 -6.88 -5.34
CA VAL A 161 -7.55 -7.96 -5.47
C VAL A 161 -6.17 -7.49 -5.04
N ILE A 162 -5.62 -8.09 -3.99
CA ILE A 162 -4.22 -7.94 -3.64
C ILE A 162 -3.40 -8.78 -4.62
N MET A 163 -2.50 -8.12 -5.35
CA MET A 163 -1.65 -8.74 -6.37
C MET A 163 -0.25 -8.92 -5.83
N ARG A 164 0.29 -10.11 -5.89
CA ARG A 164 1.68 -10.34 -5.53
C ARG A 164 2.62 -9.67 -6.51
N THR A 165 3.47 -8.78 -6.00
CA THR A 165 4.50 -8.03 -6.75
C THR A 165 5.83 -8.02 -5.98
N PRO A 166 6.43 -9.22 -5.70
CA PRO A 166 7.66 -9.32 -4.92
C PRO A 166 8.83 -8.60 -5.57
N GLY A 167 9.83 -8.24 -4.76
CA GLY A 167 11.09 -7.68 -5.23
C GLY A 167 11.59 -6.51 -4.39
N HIS A 168 10.76 -5.51 -4.11
CA HIS A 168 11.07 -4.44 -3.15
C HIS A 168 11.28 -5.04 -1.76
N THR A 169 10.36 -5.88 -1.33
CA THR A 169 10.52 -6.86 -0.26
C THR A 169 10.12 -8.25 -0.79
N PRO A 170 10.47 -9.36 -0.09
CA PRO A 170 10.12 -10.71 -0.57
C PRO A 170 8.62 -10.97 -0.63
N GLY A 171 7.85 -10.26 0.19
CA GLY A 171 6.40 -10.39 0.29
C GLY A 171 5.62 -9.20 -0.26
N HIS A 172 6.26 -8.27 -0.98
CA HIS A 172 5.61 -7.08 -1.49
C HIS A 172 4.37 -7.39 -2.32
N ASN A 173 3.35 -6.55 -2.17
CA ASN A 173 2.08 -6.61 -2.89
C ASN A 173 1.67 -5.23 -3.41
N SER A 174 0.87 -5.23 -4.46
CA SER A 174 0.09 -4.11 -4.98
C SER A 174 -1.40 -4.42 -4.82
N VAL A 175 -2.30 -3.45 -5.00
CA VAL A 175 -3.74 -3.71 -4.94
C VAL A 175 -4.47 -3.16 -6.15
N MET A 176 -5.39 -3.96 -6.68
CA MET A 176 -6.37 -3.54 -7.69
C MET A 176 -7.71 -3.27 -7.00
N VAL A 177 -8.35 -2.15 -7.36
CA VAL A 177 -9.70 -1.79 -6.92
C VAL A 177 -10.55 -1.47 -8.14
N ARG A 178 -11.68 -2.15 -8.32
CA ARG A 178 -12.64 -1.89 -9.39
C ARG A 178 -13.77 -1.03 -8.85
N LEU A 179 -13.92 0.15 -9.42
CA LEU A 179 -14.99 1.09 -9.10
C LEU A 179 -16.01 1.11 -10.23
N LYS A 180 -17.28 1.30 -9.89
CA LYS A 180 -18.36 1.27 -10.88
C LYS A 180 -18.27 2.40 -11.89
N ASP A 181 -18.04 3.62 -11.40
CA ASP A 181 -18.10 4.83 -12.22
C ASP A 181 -16.71 5.32 -12.62
N ALA A 182 -15.73 5.24 -11.71
CA ALA A 182 -14.36 5.71 -11.95
C ALA A 182 -13.42 4.66 -12.59
N GLY A 183 -13.90 3.42 -12.79
CA GLY A 183 -13.14 2.36 -13.45
C GLY A 183 -12.15 1.65 -12.53
N ASN A 184 -11.10 1.08 -13.11
CA ASN A 184 -10.13 0.30 -12.37
C ASN A 184 -8.98 1.16 -11.87
N PHE A 185 -8.56 0.95 -10.63
CA PHE A 185 -7.37 1.53 -10.03
C PHE A 185 -6.37 0.43 -9.68
N LEU A 186 -5.09 0.72 -9.90
CA LEU A 186 -3.97 -0.12 -9.47
C LEU A 186 -3.03 0.73 -8.62
N LEU A 187 -2.91 0.39 -7.34
CA LEU A 187 -2.04 1.07 -6.38
C LEU A 187 -0.74 0.27 -6.27
N THR A 188 0.39 0.94 -6.50
CA THR A 188 1.68 0.25 -6.67
C THR A 188 2.26 -0.33 -5.39
N GLY A 189 1.97 0.22 -4.20
CA GLY A 189 2.89 0.09 -3.08
C GLY A 189 4.25 0.68 -3.49
N ASP A 190 5.33 0.01 -3.08
CA ASP A 190 6.70 0.39 -3.42
C ASP A 190 7.27 -0.38 -4.61
N LEU A 191 6.39 -0.94 -5.45
CA LEU A 191 6.80 -1.48 -6.75
C LEU A 191 7.45 -0.39 -7.61
N ALA A 192 6.98 0.86 -7.48
CA ALA A 192 7.60 2.07 -7.98
C ALA A 192 7.34 3.22 -7.00
N HIS A 193 8.33 4.11 -6.78
CA HIS A 193 8.22 5.21 -5.84
C HIS A 193 7.80 6.52 -6.51
N PHE A 194 8.09 6.67 -7.80
CA PHE A 194 7.73 7.83 -8.62
C PHE A 194 7.67 7.45 -10.10
N HIS A 195 7.15 8.33 -10.94
CA HIS A 195 6.92 8.06 -12.37
C HIS A 195 8.19 7.61 -13.09
N GLU A 196 9.34 8.23 -12.80
CA GLU A 196 10.61 7.90 -13.42
C GLU A 196 11.03 6.44 -13.16
N ASN A 197 10.78 5.91 -11.95
CA ASN A 197 10.98 4.47 -11.67
C ASN A 197 10.00 3.61 -12.46
N TYR A 198 8.73 3.99 -12.43
CA TYR A 198 7.68 3.24 -13.14
C TYR A 198 7.98 3.18 -14.64
N ASP A 199 8.27 4.30 -15.27
CA ASP A 199 8.43 4.38 -16.72
C ASP A 199 9.69 3.63 -17.21
N SER A 200 10.82 3.78 -16.51
CA SER A 200 12.10 3.20 -16.88
C SER A 200 12.33 1.77 -16.38
N ASN A 201 11.41 1.19 -15.59
CA ASN A 201 11.64 -0.01 -14.78
C ASN A 201 12.81 0.18 -13.80
N GLY A 202 12.97 1.40 -13.28
CA GLY A 202 14.02 1.74 -12.34
C GLY A 202 13.84 1.03 -11.00
N VAL A 203 14.94 0.49 -10.47
CA VAL A 203 14.94 -0.28 -9.23
C VAL A 203 15.73 0.49 -8.17
N PRO A 204 15.17 0.73 -6.98
CA PRO A 204 15.91 1.30 -5.87
C PRO A 204 17.11 0.44 -5.45
N SER A 205 18.21 1.07 -5.01
CA SER A 205 19.43 0.37 -4.59
C SER A 205 19.23 -0.49 -3.34
N PHE A 206 18.18 -0.23 -2.54
CA PHE A 206 17.84 -0.96 -1.32
C PHE A 206 16.79 -2.05 -1.52
N ASN A 207 16.41 -2.37 -2.75
CA ASN A 207 15.48 -3.45 -3.05
C ASN A 207 16.04 -4.81 -2.62
N PHE A 208 15.14 -5.68 -2.18
CA PHE A 208 15.49 -7.04 -1.80
C PHE A 208 15.98 -7.87 -3.00
N HIS A 209 15.23 -7.84 -4.14
CA HIS A 209 15.58 -8.61 -5.32
C HIS A 209 15.22 -7.88 -6.62
N ARG A 210 16.26 -7.45 -7.36
CA ARG A 210 16.09 -6.67 -8.59
C ARG A 210 15.29 -7.41 -9.67
N GLY A 211 15.60 -8.68 -9.90
CA GLY A 211 14.95 -9.48 -10.94
C GLY A 211 13.45 -9.63 -10.69
N ASP A 212 13.06 -9.91 -9.45
CA ASP A 212 11.66 -10.02 -9.08
C ASP A 212 10.92 -8.68 -9.23
N THR A 213 11.55 -7.56 -8.88
CA THR A 213 10.96 -6.22 -9.08
C THR A 213 10.69 -5.95 -10.55
N VAL A 214 11.64 -6.24 -11.44
CA VAL A 214 11.46 -6.03 -12.88
C VAL A 214 10.35 -6.92 -13.43
N ALA A 215 10.30 -8.19 -13.03
CA ALA A 215 9.22 -9.12 -13.41
C ALA A 215 7.85 -8.66 -12.87
N SER A 216 7.82 -8.18 -11.64
CA SER A 216 6.61 -7.63 -11.01
C SER A 216 6.12 -6.36 -11.73
N LEU A 217 7.04 -5.44 -12.09
CA LEU A 217 6.71 -4.25 -12.88
C LEU A 217 6.14 -4.61 -14.25
N GLU A 218 6.74 -5.58 -14.94
CA GLU A 218 6.25 -6.05 -16.23
C GLU A 218 4.82 -6.60 -16.11
N ARG A 219 4.58 -7.48 -15.13
CA ARG A 219 3.26 -8.04 -14.86
C ARG A 219 2.25 -6.94 -14.52
N PHE A 220 2.62 -6.02 -13.64
CA PHE A 220 1.77 -4.92 -13.19
C PHE A 220 1.37 -4.00 -14.35
N LYS A 221 2.34 -3.59 -15.18
CA LYS A 221 2.09 -2.76 -16.37
C LYS A 221 1.17 -3.44 -17.38
N LYS A 222 1.35 -4.75 -17.62
CA LYS A 222 0.45 -5.54 -18.48
C LYS A 222 -0.97 -5.60 -17.91
N ALA A 223 -1.11 -5.82 -16.60
CA ALA A 223 -2.41 -5.80 -15.93
C ALA A 223 -3.06 -4.41 -16.04
N ALA A 224 -2.30 -3.33 -15.79
CA ALA A 224 -2.80 -1.97 -15.93
C ALA A 224 -3.33 -1.67 -17.34
N ALA A 225 -2.58 -2.06 -18.37
CA ALA A 225 -2.98 -1.89 -19.76
C ALA A 225 -4.24 -2.69 -20.12
N ASN A 226 -4.28 -3.98 -19.76
CA ASN A 226 -5.41 -4.87 -20.06
C ASN A 226 -6.70 -4.43 -19.37
N LEU A 227 -6.58 -3.95 -18.14
CA LEU A 227 -7.71 -3.46 -17.33
C LEU A 227 -8.07 -1.99 -17.64
N LYS A 228 -7.28 -1.30 -18.47
CA LYS A 228 -7.38 0.16 -18.68
C LYS A 228 -7.41 0.90 -17.33
N ALA A 229 -6.55 0.47 -16.41
CA ALA A 229 -6.56 0.95 -15.04
C ALA A 229 -5.81 2.27 -14.89
N THR A 230 -6.32 3.12 -14.00
CA THR A 230 -5.58 4.26 -13.48
C THR A 230 -4.52 3.75 -12.49
N VAL A 231 -3.26 3.88 -12.85
CA VAL A 231 -2.14 3.55 -11.96
C VAL A 231 -1.91 4.70 -10.99
N VAL A 232 -1.81 4.40 -9.70
CA VAL A 232 -1.47 5.35 -8.64
C VAL A 232 -0.18 4.91 -7.97
N ILE A 233 0.85 5.74 -8.07
CA ILE A 233 2.13 5.54 -7.39
C ILE A 233 2.04 6.19 -6.02
N GLN A 234 2.07 5.36 -4.95
CA GLN A 234 1.71 5.78 -3.59
C GLN A 234 2.60 6.89 -3.02
N HIS A 235 3.84 6.98 -3.49
CA HIS A 235 4.81 7.98 -3.04
C HIS A 235 4.93 9.22 -3.94
N ASP A 236 4.28 9.23 -5.09
CA ASP A 236 4.37 10.33 -6.03
C ASP A 236 3.24 11.35 -5.81
N PRO A 237 3.55 12.60 -5.37
CA PRO A 237 2.53 13.60 -5.14
C PRO A 237 1.79 14.03 -6.42
N ARG A 238 2.35 13.76 -7.61
CA ARG A 238 1.67 13.98 -8.90
C ARG A 238 0.44 13.10 -9.08
N ASP A 239 0.35 12.00 -8.31
CA ASP A 239 -0.75 11.03 -8.37
C ASP A 239 -1.87 11.28 -7.36
N ILE A 240 -1.68 12.21 -6.42
CA ILE A 240 -2.71 12.56 -5.44
C ILE A 240 -4.02 12.95 -6.13
N GLY A 241 -3.93 13.74 -7.20
CA GLY A 241 -5.09 14.25 -7.96
C GLY A 241 -5.79 13.21 -8.85
N LYS A 242 -5.29 11.96 -8.94
CA LYS A 242 -5.98 10.87 -9.65
C LYS A 242 -7.21 10.37 -8.90
N LEU A 243 -7.32 10.68 -7.62
CA LEU A 243 -8.49 10.43 -6.78
C LEU A 243 -9.08 11.76 -6.31
N PRO A 244 -10.38 11.80 -5.99
CA PRO A 244 -10.99 12.95 -5.35
C PRO A 244 -10.26 13.36 -4.07
N ALA A 245 -10.24 14.66 -3.78
CA ALA A 245 -9.65 15.15 -2.54
C ALA A 245 -10.46 14.63 -1.32
N PHE A 246 -9.73 14.24 -0.27
CA PHE A 246 -10.35 13.87 1.01
C PHE A 246 -11.30 14.97 1.51
N PRO A 247 -12.50 14.64 2.02
CA PRO A 247 -13.00 13.31 2.37
C PRO A 247 -13.83 12.60 1.27
N ILE A 248 -13.77 13.05 0.03
CA ILE A 248 -14.59 12.50 -1.05
C ILE A 248 -14.01 11.19 -1.55
N ALA A 249 -14.86 10.17 -1.70
CA ALA A 249 -14.48 8.88 -2.26
C ALA A 249 -14.70 8.83 -3.78
N ALA A 250 -13.81 8.15 -4.49
CA ALA A 250 -14.08 7.69 -5.85
C ALA A 250 -15.06 6.49 -5.81
N LYS A 251 -15.96 6.38 -6.83
CA LYS A 251 -17.02 5.36 -6.91
C LYS A 251 -16.99 4.60 -8.23
#